data_060d4bda57fc7df33b126b1e2b61efd6
#
_entry.id   060d4bda57fc7df33b126b1e2b61efd6
#
_cell.length_a   1.000
_cell.length_b   1.000
_cell.length_c   1.000
_cell.angle_alpha   90.00
_cell.angle_beta   90.00
_cell.angle_gamma   90.00
#
_symmetry.space_group_name_H-M   'P 1'
#
loop_
_entity.id
_entity.type
_entity.pdbx_description
1 polymer ?
#
loop_
_entity_poly.entity_id
_entity_poly.type
_entity_poly.pdbx_seq_one_letter_code
_entity_poly.pdbx_strand_id
1 'polypeptide(L)'
;MYLTDAEVGGVFTALRGLQRAGGRVAFTVMEPAPGGHSAFHNATPLVKRLLSRWSEPFKSALSRDDAARFLEPFGFRIRNFAGAETLRERYLAPSGRQNLALAKGEMIVLADCYEQGNPGSPVTPSSTWR
;
A
#
# COMPACT_ATOMS: atom_id res chain seq x y z
N MET A 1 1.28 5.29 7.99
CA MET A 1 0.60 4.82 9.20
C MET A 1 0.49 5.91 10.25
N TYR A 2 1.58 6.62 10.57
CA TYR A 2 1.59 7.73 11.56
C TYR A 2 1.55 9.11 10.92
N LEU A 3 1.69 9.18 9.59
CA LEU A 3 1.69 10.42 8.84
C LEU A 3 0.27 10.86 8.50
N THR A 4 0.06 12.16 8.48
CA THR A 4 -1.14 12.79 7.93
C THR A 4 -1.11 12.73 6.40
N ASP A 5 -2.23 12.93 5.74
CA ASP A 5 -2.31 12.92 4.27
C ASP A 5 -1.40 13.99 3.65
N ALA A 6 -1.26 15.15 4.29
CA ALA A 6 -0.35 16.21 3.85
C ALA A 6 1.14 15.78 3.94
N GLU A 7 1.53 15.11 5.01
CA GLU A 7 2.89 14.59 5.19
C GLU A 7 3.18 13.46 4.18
N VAL A 8 2.21 12.57 3.95
CA VAL A 8 2.32 11.52 2.92
C VAL A 8 2.46 12.16 1.53
N GLY A 9 1.67 13.20 1.23
CA GLY A 9 1.79 13.97 -0.01
C GLY A 9 3.19 14.59 -0.17
N GLY A 10 3.76 15.14 0.90
CA GLY A 10 5.14 15.63 0.91
C GLY A 10 6.17 14.56 0.57
N VAL A 11 6.00 13.35 1.11
CA VAL A 11 6.86 12.20 0.79
C VAL A 11 6.78 11.84 -0.70
N PHE A 12 5.57 11.73 -1.26
CA PHE A 12 5.41 11.40 -2.69
C PHE A 12 5.91 12.51 -3.62
N THR A 13 5.79 13.78 -3.22
CA THR A 13 6.40 14.91 -3.92
C THR A 13 7.92 14.79 -3.97
N ALA A 14 8.55 14.49 -2.83
CA ALA A 14 9.99 14.28 -2.74
C ALA A 14 10.45 13.06 -3.57
N LEU A 15 9.74 11.94 -3.45
CA LEU A 15 10.00 10.73 -4.25
C LEU A 15 9.88 11.02 -5.75
N ARG A 16 8.89 11.80 -6.16
CA ARG A 16 8.74 12.21 -7.56
C ARG A 16 9.93 13.01 -8.07
N GLY A 17 10.47 13.90 -7.24
CA GLY A 17 11.67 14.68 -7.58
C GLY A 17 12.94 13.85 -7.72
N LEU A 18 13.02 12.71 -7.03
CA LEU A 18 14.18 11.81 -7.07
C LEU A 18 14.08 10.75 -8.19
N GLN A 19 12.88 10.48 -8.68
CA GLN A 19 12.67 9.42 -9.67
C GLN A 19 12.53 9.96 -11.08
N ARG A 20 13.13 9.21 -12.03
CA ARG A 20 12.88 9.40 -13.46
C ARG A 20 11.62 8.64 -13.86
N ALA A 21 11.07 8.95 -15.05
CA ALA A 21 9.99 8.17 -15.64
C ALA A 21 10.36 6.68 -15.69
N GLY A 22 9.41 5.82 -15.31
CA GLY A 22 9.61 4.37 -15.21
C GLY A 22 10.19 3.90 -13.87
N GLY A 23 10.48 4.80 -12.92
CA GLY A 23 10.80 4.44 -11.55
C GLY A 23 9.63 3.79 -10.84
N ARG A 24 9.91 3.02 -9.79
CA ARG A 24 8.90 2.32 -8.98
C ARG A 24 9.05 2.64 -7.52
N VAL A 25 7.92 2.63 -6.83
CA VAL A 25 7.86 2.74 -5.38
C VAL A 25 7.01 1.61 -4.82
N ALA A 26 7.48 0.99 -3.76
CA ALA A 26 6.69 0.05 -2.97
C ALA A 26 6.52 0.61 -1.56
N PHE A 27 5.30 0.57 -1.06
CA PHE A 27 4.95 1.06 0.27
C PHE A 27 3.77 0.28 0.81
N THR A 28 3.47 0.44 2.10
CA THR A 28 2.32 -0.19 2.73
C THR A 28 1.24 0.83 3.06
N VAL A 29 -0.01 0.39 2.96
CA VAL A 29 -1.19 1.14 3.40
C VAL A 29 -2.05 0.26 4.29
N MET A 30 -2.76 0.88 5.23
CA MET A 30 -3.77 0.19 6.02
C MET A 30 -5.11 0.26 5.30
N GLU A 31 -5.81 -0.88 5.21
CA GLU A 31 -7.20 -0.92 4.74
C GLU A 31 -8.15 -0.38 5.83
N PRO A 32 -9.19 0.38 5.46
CA PRO A 32 -10.23 0.73 6.39
C PRO A 32 -10.89 -0.56 6.95
N ALA A 33 -10.95 -0.69 8.26
CA ALA A 33 -11.71 -1.77 8.87
C ALA A 33 -13.23 -1.49 8.78
N PRO A 34 -14.08 -2.52 8.81
CA PRO A 34 -15.51 -2.34 9.00
C PRO A 34 -15.76 -1.49 10.26
N GLY A 35 -16.38 -0.31 10.10
CA GLY A 35 -16.57 0.66 11.20
C GLY A 35 -15.63 1.87 11.15
N GLY A 36 -14.78 2.02 10.10
CA GLY A 36 -14.02 3.24 9.82
C GLY A 36 -12.73 3.42 10.62
N HIS A 37 -12.35 2.44 11.44
CA HIS A 37 -11.10 2.49 12.20
C HIS A 37 -10.01 1.69 11.46
N SER A 38 -8.81 2.27 11.37
CA SER A 38 -7.64 1.57 10.84
C SER A 38 -7.07 0.67 11.93
N ALA A 39 -7.14 -0.65 11.72
CA ALA A 39 -6.58 -1.63 12.65
C ALA A 39 -6.22 -2.91 11.92
N PHE A 40 -5.32 -3.69 12.49
CA PHE A 40 -5.14 -5.07 12.05
C PHE A 40 -6.41 -5.87 12.35
N HIS A 41 -7.03 -6.44 11.33
CA HIS A 41 -8.33 -7.11 11.44
C HIS A 41 -8.27 -8.37 12.33
N ASN A 42 -7.09 -8.99 12.44
CA ASN A 42 -6.85 -10.20 13.23
C ASN A 42 -6.02 -9.97 14.49
N ALA A 43 -5.90 -8.71 14.95
CA ALA A 43 -5.22 -8.41 16.21
C ALA A 43 -5.98 -9.01 17.41
N THR A 44 -5.25 -9.69 18.30
CA THR A 44 -5.83 -10.21 19.53
C THR A 44 -6.30 -9.06 20.44
N PRO A 45 -7.27 -9.30 21.36
CA PRO A 45 -7.74 -8.28 22.29
C PRO A 45 -6.61 -7.64 23.12
N LEU A 46 -5.58 -8.42 23.44
CA LEU A 46 -4.39 -7.93 24.16
C LEU A 46 -3.60 -6.94 23.32
N VAL A 47 -3.35 -7.25 22.05
CA VAL A 47 -2.64 -6.37 21.12
C VAL A 47 -3.46 -5.10 20.88
N LYS A 48 -4.78 -5.21 20.70
CA LYS A 48 -5.67 -4.05 20.57
C LYS A 48 -5.60 -3.13 21.78
N ARG A 49 -5.61 -3.70 22.99
CA ARG A 49 -5.49 -2.93 24.24
C ARG A 49 -4.13 -2.27 24.41
N LEU A 50 -3.05 -2.96 23.98
CA LEU A 50 -1.70 -2.40 24.02
C LEU A 50 -1.56 -1.22 23.04
N LEU A 51 -2.03 -1.38 21.81
CA LEU A 51 -2.01 -0.33 20.78
C LEU A 51 -2.89 0.87 21.19
N SER A 52 -4.06 0.64 21.81
CA SER A 52 -4.90 1.73 22.31
C SER A 52 -4.25 2.50 23.47
N ARG A 53 -3.42 1.84 24.28
CA ARG A 53 -2.73 2.47 25.40
C ARG A 53 -1.56 3.35 24.94
N TRP A 54 -0.95 3.05 23.79
CA TRP A 54 0.12 3.87 23.23
C TRP A 54 -0.40 5.03 22.37
N SER A 55 -1.71 5.26 22.37
CA SER A 55 -2.39 6.46 21.83
C SER A 55 -1.93 6.92 20.46
N GLU A 56 -1.52 5.99 19.59
CA GLU A 56 -1.19 6.32 18.21
C GLU A 56 -2.25 5.76 17.26
N PRO A 57 -3.36 6.50 17.02
CA PRO A 57 -4.32 6.08 16.01
C PRO A 57 -3.65 6.10 14.65
N PHE A 58 -3.84 5.05 13.87
CA PHE A 58 -3.48 5.09 12.46
C PHE A 58 -4.24 6.25 11.81
N LYS A 59 -3.50 7.27 11.38
CA LYS A 59 -4.09 8.54 10.90
C LYS A 59 -4.61 8.44 9.48
N SER A 60 -4.13 7.49 8.68
CA SER A 60 -4.57 7.30 7.31
C SER A 60 -4.82 5.83 7.01
N ALA A 61 -6.03 5.54 6.57
CA ALA A 61 -6.39 4.28 5.92
C ALA A 61 -6.94 4.63 4.56
N LEU A 62 -6.46 3.96 3.55
CA LEU A 62 -6.86 4.21 2.18
C LEU A 62 -7.47 2.93 1.60
N SER A 63 -8.67 3.06 1.04
CA SER A 63 -9.20 2.03 0.16
C SER A 63 -8.34 1.97 -1.11
N ARG A 64 -8.47 0.91 -1.90
CA ARG A 64 -7.72 0.79 -3.17
C ARG A 64 -8.00 1.95 -4.11
N ASP A 65 -9.25 2.38 -4.20
CA ASP A 65 -9.68 3.48 -5.09
C ASP A 65 -9.20 4.83 -4.56
N ASP A 66 -9.22 5.04 -3.24
CA ASP A 66 -8.72 6.25 -2.62
C ASP A 66 -7.20 6.36 -2.77
N ALA A 67 -6.47 5.26 -2.63
CA ALA A 67 -5.03 5.22 -2.84
C ALA A 67 -4.67 5.58 -4.29
N ALA A 68 -5.43 5.10 -5.28
CA ALA A 68 -5.21 5.45 -6.68
C ALA A 68 -5.44 6.94 -6.92
N ARG A 69 -6.57 7.49 -6.45
CA ARG A 69 -6.88 8.91 -6.56
C ARG A 69 -5.88 9.81 -5.83
N PHE A 70 -5.40 9.35 -4.67
CA PHE A 70 -4.40 10.08 -3.89
C PHE A 70 -3.05 10.18 -4.61
N LEU A 71 -2.61 9.13 -5.30
CA LEU A 71 -1.29 9.06 -5.93
C LEU A 71 -1.21 9.75 -7.29
N GLU A 72 -2.34 9.86 -7.99
CA GLU A 72 -2.40 10.43 -9.34
C GLU A 72 -1.82 11.84 -9.45
N PRO A 73 -2.14 12.80 -8.55
CA PRO A 73 -1.57 14.15 -8.59
C PRO A 73 -0.04 14.20 -8.44
N PHE A 74 0.55 13.19 -7.80
CA PHE A 74 1.99 13.07 -7.60
C PHE A 74 2.71 12.37 -8.76
N GLY A 75 1.99 11.97 -9.82
CA GLY A 75 2.57 11.29 -10.98
C GLY A 75 2.89 9.81 -10.73
N PHE A 76 2.15 9.15 -9.85
CA PHE A 76 2.25 7.71 -9.61
C PHE A 76 0.95 7.00 -10.00
N ARG A 77 1.11 5.85 -10.64
CA ARG A 77 0.00 4.96 -10.98
C ARG A 77 0.20 3.62 -10.32
N ILE A 78 -0.82 3.15 -9.62
CA ILE A 78 -0.77 1.86 -8.97
C ILE A 78 -0.74 0.75 -10.01
N ARG A 79 0.25 -0.13 -9.86
CA ARG A 79 0.43 -1.33 -10.69
C ARG A 79 -0.16 -2.57 -10.03
N ASN A 80 0.02 -2.69 -8.72
CA ASN A 80 -0.41 -3.88 -7.98
C ASN A 80 -0.69 -3.59 -6.51
N PHE A 81 -1.60 -4.38 -5.95
CA PHE A 81 -1.86 -4.48 -4.52
C PHE A 81 -1.64 -5.93 -4.08
N ALA A 82 -0.92 -6.11 -2.99
CA ALA A 82 -0.71 -7.42 -2.39
C ALA A 82 -1.12 -7.39 -0.91
N GLY A 83 -2.30 -7.93 -0.63
CA GLY A 83 -2.77 -8.19 0.72
C GLY A 83 -2.38 -9.58 1.22
N ALA A 84 -2.83 -9.94 2.42
CA ALA A 84 -2.49 -11.20 3.07
C ALA A 84 -2.78 -12.44 2.21
N GLU A 85 -3.90 -12.48 1.49
CA GLU A 85 -4.24 -13.63 0.66
C GLU A 85 -3.31 -13.76 -0.56
N THR A 86 -3.03 -12.64 -1.25
CA THR A 86 -2.07 -12.62 -2.36
C THR A 86 -0.67 -13.06 -1.92
N LEU A 87 -0.23 -12.62 -0.74
CA LEU A 87 1.06 -13.03 -0.18
C LEU A 87 1.06 -14.52 0.18
N ARG A 88 -0.04 -15.03 0.72
CA ARG A 88 -0.21 -16.44 1.04
C ARG A 88 -0.11 -17.31 -0.20
N GLU A 89 -0.89 -17.00 -1.22
CA GLU A 89 -0.92 -17.76 -2.48
C GLU A 89 0.42 -17.73 -3.20
N ARG A 90 1.05 -16.57 -3.27
CA ARG A 90 2.25 -16.38 -4.08
C ARG A 90 3.53 -16.89 -3.41
N TYR A 91 3.65 -16.78 -2.09
CA TYR A 91 4.91 -17.02 -1.38
C TYR A 91 4.82 -18.14 -0.34
N LEU A 92 3.70 -18.26 0.38
CA LEU A 92 3.59 -19.24 1.45
C LEU A 92 3.14 -20.61 0.96
N ALA A 93 2.17 -20.66 0.05
CA ALA A 93 1.66 -21.92 -0.48
C ALA A 93 2.74 -22.70 -1.25
N PRO A 94 3.52 -22.09 -2.16
CA PRO A 94 4.61 -22.80 -2.85
C PRO A 94 5.71 -23.31 -1.92
N SER A 95 5.89 -22.65 -0.75
CA SER A 95 6.88 -23.06 0.25
C SER A 95 6.33 -24.04 1.30
N GLY A 96 5.09 -24.53 1.15
CA GLY A 96 4.44 -25.42 2.10
C GLY A 96 4.05 -24.74 3.42
N ARG A 97 4.04 -23.40 3.47
CA ARG A 97 3.78 -22.60 4.68
C ARG A 97 2.45 -21.86 4.65
N GLN A 98 1.47 -22.35 3.88
CA GLN A 98 0.15 -21.72 3.71
C GLN A 98 -0.60 -21.47 5.03
N ASN A 99 -0.29 -22.22 6.09
CA ASN A 99 -0.95 -22.10 7.40
C ASN A 99 -0.35 -21.03 8.32
N LEU A 100 0.73 -20.34 7.90
CA LEU A 100 1.28 -19.25 8.70
C LEU A 100 0.27 -18.10 8.81
N ALA A 101 0.15 -17.57 10.04
CA ALA A 101 -0.67 -16.40 10.29
C ALA A 101 -0.01 -15.17 9.65
N LEU A 102 -0.78 -14.44 8.83
CA LEU A 102 -0.39 -13.14 8.30
C LEU A 102 -1.24 -12.05 8.95
N ALA A 103 -0.65 -10.87 9.12
CA ALA A 103 -1.40 -9.68 9.50
C ALA A 103 -2.44 -9.36 8.42
N LYS A 104 -3.67 -9.07 8.82
CA LYS A 104 -4.76 -8.67 7.94
C LYS A 104 -5.06 -7.19 8.15
N GLY A 105 -5.37 -6.47 7.08
CA GLY A 105 -5.66 -5.03 7.12
C GLY A 105 -4.48 -4.17 6.66
N GLU A 106 -3.37 -4.77 6.28
CA GLU A 106 -2.24 -4.11 5.64
C GLU A 106 -2.09 -4.62 4.21
N MET A 107 -1.86 -3.71 3.27
CA MET A 107 -1.59 -4.01 1.87
C MET A 107 -0.24 -3.44 1.46
N ILE A 108 0.51 -4.20 0.68
CA ILE A 108 1.67 -3.69 -0.05
C ILE A 108 1.17 -3.16 -1.39
N VAL A 109 1.53 -1.92 -1.68
CA VAL A 109 1.21 -1.24 -2.93
C VAL A 109 2.48 -1.09 -3.75
N LEU A 110 2.42 -1.45 -5.03
CA LEU A 110 3.45 -1.17 -6.01
C LEU A 110 2.91 -0.14 -6.99
N ALA A 111 3.60 0.99 -7.13
CA ALA A 111 3.22 2.06 -8.06
C ALA A 111 4.38 2.41 -8.99
N ASP A 112 4.06 2.66 -10.25
CA ASP A 112 4.98 3.14 -11.27
C ASP A 112 4.93 4.67 -11.33
N CYS A 113 6.11 5.29 -11.45
CA CYS A 113 6.24 6.71 -11.72
C CYS A 113 6.07 6.95 -13.23
N TYR A 114 5.18 7.86 -13.63
CA TYR A 114 4.95 8.21 -15.03
C TYR A 114 5.18 9.71 -15.28
N GLU A 115 5.49 10.07 -16.51
CA GLU A 115 5.60 11.48 -16.90
C GLU A 115 4.22 12.12 -16.95
N GLN A 116 4.02 13.17 -16.18
CA GLN A 116 2.84 14.04 -16.32
C GLN A 116 3.02 14.86 -17.59
N GLY A 117 2.46 14.42 -18.70
CA GLY A 117 2.56 15.17 -19.96
C GLY A 117 2.11 14.42 -21.21
N ASN A 118 1.90 13.13 -21.14
CA ASN A 118 1.40 12.40 -22.30
C ASN A 118 0.37 11.33 -21.92
N PRO A 119 -0.94 11.66 -21.94
CA PRO A 119 -2.00 10.70 -21.62
C PRO A 119 -2.17 9.58 -22.65
N GLY A 120 -1.33 9.53 -23.69
CA GLY A 120 -1.48 8.65 -24.84
C GLY A 120 -0.40 7.61 -25.07
N SER A 121 0.65 7.51 -24.25
CA SER A 121 1.66 6.47 -24.46
C SER A 121 1.20 5.16 -23.82
N PRO A 122 0.96 4.08 -24.61
CA PRO A 122 0.67 2.77 -24.05
C PRO A 122 1.91 2.28 -23.30
N VAL A 123 1.76 2.04 -22.00
CA VAL A 123 2.76 1.31 -21.23
C VAL A 123 2.80 -0.11 -21.78
N THR A 124 3.82 -0.43 -22.52
CA THR A 124 4.08 -1.81 -22.93
C THR A 124 4.31 -2.63 -21.66
N PRO A 125 3.49 -3.64 -21.38
CA PRO A 125 3.74 -4.50 -20.23
C PRO A 125 5.00 -5.30 -20.53
N SER A 126 6.12 -4.95 -19.92
CA SER A 126 7.26 -5.85 -19.87
C SER A 126 6.87 -7.03 -19.00
N SER A 127 6.39 -8.07 -19.65
CA SER A 127 6.28 -9.40 -19.11
C SER A 127 7.67 -9.87 -18.70
N THR A 128 7.85 -10.21 -17.45
CA THR A 128 8.62 -11.38 -17.02
C THR A 128 9.16 -11.14 -15.62
N TRP A 129 8.41 -11.60 -14.64
CA TRP A 129 9.02 -11.99 -13.38
C TRP A 129 9.20 -13.51 -13.47
N ARG A 130 10.43 -13.95 -13.71
CA ARG A 130 10.86 -15.30 -13.37
C ARG A 130 11.36 -15.34 -11.95
#